data_30e04daf2f52c6a629f896a92b00376b
#
_entry.id   30e04daf2f52c6a629f896a92b00376b
#
_cell.length_a   1.000
_cell.length_b   1.000
_cell.length_c   1.000
_cell.angle_alpha   90.00
_cell.angle_beta   90.00
_cell.angle_gamma   90.00
#
_symmetry.space_group_name_H-M   'P 1'
#
loop_
_entity.id
_entity.type
_entity.pdbx_description
1 polymer ?
#
loop_
_entity_poly.entity_id
_entity_poly.type
_entity_poly.pdbx_seq_one_letter_code
_entity_poly.pdbx_strand_id
1 'polypeptide(L)'
;MRNSLLCIFLLFLGLAKVIAQPTISNTQTLRVYRLAIYVTHNAYKSATFAQDTEKVKVFWQKTEDFLNELYMRDIGVRFQVLRDERLIITNPKEEVFTQRHNASYVIGLSTEAINKRIGSDSYDVGICISYTSSKGIRGLAHIRGVYQDQYKGAAVAFPTKEVIAHEIGHLFGGRHTFSGKKFDYASEKTEYDNGQSVMSTGSPRDFFSLSSIQLIREHLVAAAPVGGIPLGTQPPHIDKTKIKKQYLLPKDTYFQFAISATDPDSSTFTYMAQQRDVRLGEDPSIAQYVIPQRSHSPLVVFKREYSKQSGSEVSNSWINEQKIGTFTFWLGVSDALETPTVDHIVQYDLAETQVEVRDGIPFKITTSTAGKTYRGGQRLALTWAVDPELFRDTKVRIRLSEDHGQTFPYTLAEGVDNTGSYELVLPNLSIGKKNYGNTALKVGAGVIKIEVMEGIAFAVTDEDPKRDGGFIIEKGTTLPLAFIGILPQDMTIEEGQAIVEQAHLSAVSSCSNPIVTPSVTEEKKEGKLVKRIYQWIATDDCGGRIAHTQVITINPKKEIPTPEPKPTPTPEPKPAPTPE
;
A
#
# COMPACT_ATOMS: atom_id res chain seq x y z
N MET A 1 13.90 70.27 -15.28
CA MET A 1 13.48 69.01 -15.91
C MET A 1 13.73 67.92 -14.89
N ARG A 2 12.67 67.44 -14.22
CA ARG A 2 12.73 66.46 -13.15
C ARG A 2 12.33 65.10 -13.76
N ASN A 3 13.26 64.16 -13.81
CA ASN A 3 12.98 62.80 -14.19
C ASN A 3 12.48 62.02 -12.96
N SER A 4 11.21 61.62 -12.97
CA SER A 4 10.64 60.70 -11.99
C SER A 4 10.91 59.26 -12.44
N LEU A 5 11.69 58.55 -11.65
CA LEU A 5 11.89 57.12 -11.78
C LEU A 5 10.70 56.40 -11.16
N LEU A 6 9.92 55.73 -12.00
CA LEU A 6 8.79 54.88 -11.59
C LEU A 6 9.33 53.44 -11.32
N CYS A 7 9.50 53.06 -10.05
CA CYS A 7 9.82 51.70 -9.67
C CYS A 7 8.56 50.83 -9.78
N ILE A 8 8.50 49.98 -10.79
CA ILE A 8 7.46 48.91 -10.89
C ILE A 8 7.92 47.74 -10.03
N PHE A 9 7.27 47.54 -8.88
CA PHE A 9 7.39 46.33 -8.09
C PHE A 9 6.55 45.24 -8.77
N LEU A 10 7.20 44.34 -9.47
CA LEU A 10 6.59 43.07 -9.94
C LEU A 10 6.45 42.14 -8.73
N LEU A 11 5.23 42.05 -8.20
CA LEU A 11 4.84 40.98 -7.29
C LEU A 11 4.82 39.65 -8.08
N PHE A 12 5.84 38.82 -7.90
CA PHE A 12 5.77 37.43 -8.26
C PHE A 12 4.84 36.72 -7.28
N LEU A 13 3.56 36.65 -7.58
CA LEU A 13 2.65 35.68 -7.00
C LEU A 13 3.07 34.29 -7.52
N GLY A 14 3.87 33.59 -6.74
CA GLY A 14 4.12 32.17 -6.93
C GLY A 14 2.80 31.43 -6.79
N LEU A 15 2.14 31.16 -7.91
CA LEU A 15 1.06 30.17 -7.98
C LEU A 15 1.68 28.82 -7.59
N ALA A 16 1.58 28.45 -6.31
CA ALA A 16 1.78 27.07 -5.90
C ALA A 16 0.79 26.24 -6.74
N LYS A 17 1.33 25.49 -7.73
CA LYS A 17 0.54 24.46 -8.39
C LYS A 17 0.06 23.52 -7.30
N VAL A 18 -1.22 23.60 -6.96
CA VAL A 18 -1.89 22.53 -6.21
C VAL A 18 -1.84 21.33 -7.14
N ILE A 19 -0.89 20.45 -6.92
CA ILE A 19 -0.86 19.16 -7.61
C ILE A 19 -2.08 18.42 -7.11
N ALA A 20 -3.06 18.24 -8.00
CA ALA A 20 -4.25 17.46 -7.68
C ALA A 20 -3.82 16.06 -7.27
N GLN A 21 -4.41 15.55 -6.18
CA GLN A 21 -4.18 14.16 -5.77
C GLN A 21 -4.57 13.21 -6.90
N PRO A 22 -3.84 12.09 -7.08
CA PRO A 22 -4.19 11.11 -8.09
C PRO A 22 -5.57 10.53 -7.79
N THR A 23 -6.31 10.22 -8.84
CA THR A 23 -7.62 9.58 -8.74
C THR A 23 -7.67 8.39 -9.68
N ILE A 24 -8.35 7.33 -9.27
CA ILE A 24 -8.77 6.26 -10.18
C ILE A 24 -10.20 6.58 -10.63
N SER A 25 -10.44 6.51 -11.93
CA SER A 25 -11.79 6.61 -12.47
C SER A 25 -12.63 5.45 -11.97
N ASN A 26 -13.51 5.70 -11.01
CA ASN A 26 -14.48 4.72 -10.56
C ASN A 26 -15.59 4.56 -11.60
N THR A 27 -16.05 3.33 -11.78
CA THR A 27 -17.14 3.04 -12.70
C THR A 27 -18.39 2.64 -11.91
N GLN A 28 -19.52 3.23 -12.28
CA GLN A 28 -20.83 2.87 -11.72
C GLN A 28 -21.52 1.75 -12.50
N THR A 29 -20.80 1.14 -13.45
CA THR A 29 -21.35 0.09 -14.31
C THR A 29 -20.35 -1.03 -14.55
N LEU A 30 -20.79 -2.26 -14.40
CA LEU A 30 -20.07 -3.44 -14.89
C LEU A 30 -20.22 -3.51 -16.41
N ARG A 31 -19.08 -3.54 -17.11
CA ARG A 31 -19.06 -3.69 -18.56
C ARG A 31 -18.78 -5.13 -18.95
N VAL A 32 -19.66 -5.69 -19.76
CA VAL A 32 -19.54 -7.04 -20.27
C VAL A 32 -19.03 -6.98 -21.72
N TYR A 33 -17.90 -7.63 -21.99
CA TYR A 33 -17.29 -7.70 -23.31
C TYR A 33 -17.39 -9.12 -23.86
N ARG A 34 -17.89 -9.25 -25.11
CA ARG A 34 -17.84 -10.50 -25.86
C ARG A 34 -16.40 -10.71 -26.33
N LEU A 35 -15.75 -11.76 -25.85
CA LEU A 35 -14.36 -12.09 -26.16
C LEU A 35 -14.27 -13.21 -27.19
N ALA A 36 -13.68 -12.91 -28.34
CA ALA A 36 -13.36 -13.91 -29.37
C ALA A 36 -11.94 -14.44 -29.17
N ILE A 37 -11.79 -15.73 -28.89
CA ILE A 37 -10.50 -16.40 -28.77
C ILE A 37 -10.29 -17.28 -30.02
N TYR A 38 -9.54 -16.76 -30.98
CA TYR A 38 -9.19 -17.47 -32.20
C TYR A 38 -8.02 -18.40 -31.97
N VAL A 39 -8.16 -19.68 -32.25
CA VAL A 39 -7.13 -20.70 -32.08
C VAL A 39 -6.56 -21.08 -33.44
N THR A 40 -5.33 -20.66 -33.71
CA THR A 40 -4.63 -20.95 -34.96
C THR A 40 -4.38 -22.46 -35.12
N HIS A 41 -4.21 -22.92 -36.36
CA HIS A 41 -3.91 -24.34 -36.60
C HIS A 41 -2.62 -24.79 -35.90
N ASN A 42 -1.59 -23.93 -35.82
CA ASN A 42 -0.36 -24.29 -35.13
C ASN A 42 -0.55 -24.49 -33.62
N ALA A 43 -1.44 -23.71 -32.98
CA ALA A 43 -1.83 -23.93 -31.59
C ALA A 43 -2.69 -25.18 -31.44
N TYR A 44 -3.68 -25.36 -32.31
CA TYR A 44 -4.59 -26.52 -32.28
C TYR A 44 -3.85 -27.87 -32.34
N LYS A 45 -2.83 -27.98 -33.21
CA LYS A 45 -2.00 -29.21 -33.30
C LYS A 45 -0.95 -29.36 -32.21
N SER A 46 -0.73 -28.33 -31.36
CA SER A 46 0.26 -28.38 -30.29
C SER A 46 -0.08 -29.43 -29.22
N ALA A 47 0.89 -29.75 -28.36
CA ALA A 47 0.66 -30.66 -27.23
C ALA A 47 -0.44 -30.14 -26.25
N THR A 48 -0.66 -28.83 -26.22
CA THR A 48 -1.70 -28.21 -25.37
C THR A 48 -3.10 -28.66 -25.77
N PHE A 49 -3.42 -28.63 -27.08
CA PHE A 49 -4.74 -28.99 -27.57
C PHE A 49 -4.78 -30.36 -28.25
N ALA A 50 -3.67 -30.87 -28.74
CA ALA A 50 -3.52 -32.21 -29.34
C ALA A 50 -4.57 -32.50 -30.43
N GLN A 51 -4.97 -31.51 -31.21
CA GLN A 51 -6.02 -31.58 -32.25
C GLN A 51 -7.40 -31.97 -31.69
N ASP A 52 -7.67 -31.63 -30.45
CA ASP A 52 -8.91 -31.93 -29.73
C ASP A 52 -9.70 -30.64 -29.47
N THR A 53 -10.86 -30.51 -30.09
CA THR A 53 -11.74 -29.35 -29.95
C THR A 53 -12.31 -29.22 -28.54
N GLU A 54 -12.54 -30.32 -27.83
CA GLU A 54 -13.05 -30.29 -26.47
C GLU A 54 -11.98 -29.70 -25.51
N LYS A 55 -10.69 -29.97 -25.72
CA LYS A 55 -9.63 -29.32 -24.97
C LYS A 55 -9.59 -27.80 -25.20
N VAL A 56 -9.90 -27.36 -26.42
CA VAL A 56 -10.03 -25.92 -26.70
C VAL A 56 -11.21 -25.31 -25.96
N LYS A 57 -12.36 -25.98 -25.91
CA LYS A 57 -13.53 -25.51 -25.16
C LYS A 57 -13.26 -25.42 -23.66
N VAL A 58 -12.61 -26.43 -23.11
CA VAL A 58 -12.17 -26.42 -21.70
C VAL A 58 -11.17 -25.28 -21.44
N PHE A 59 -10.25 -25.03 -22.35
CA PHE A 59 -9.32 -23.91 -22.28
C PHE A 59 -10.06 -22.56 -22.32
N TRP A 60 -11.04 -22.37 -23.18
CA TRP A 60 -11.87 -21.18 -23.22
C TRP A 60 -12.58 -20.94 -21.88
N GLN A 61 -13.17 -21.99 -21.28
CA GLN A 61 -13.82 -21.87 -19.96
C GLN A 61 -12.84 -21.44 -18.87
N LYS A 62 -11.72 -22.13 -18.74
CA LYS A 62 -10.68 -21.78 -17.75
C LYS A 62 -10.11 -20.38 -17.95
N THR A 63 -10.01 -19.93 -19.20
CA THR A 63 -9.54 -18.57 -19.52
C THR A 63 -10.58 -17.54 -19.11
N GLU A 64 -11.86 -17.78 -19.40
CA GLU A 64 -12.97 -16.92 -18.99
C GLU A 64 -13.03 -16.78 -17.47
N ASP A 65 -12.96 -17.90 -16.73
CA ASP A 65 -13.00 -17.91 -15.27
C ASP A 65 -11.85 -17.07 -14.68
N PHE A 66 -10.63 -17.29 -15.15
CA PHE A 66 -9.46 -16.55 -14.70
C PHE A 66 -9.50 -15.06 -15.04
N LEU A 67 -9.90 -14.73 -16.26
CA LEU A 67 -10.03 -13.33 -16.68
C LEU A 67 -11.11 -12.62 -15.87
N ASN A 68 -12.22 -13.26 -15.60
CA ASN A 68 -13.32 -12.67 -14.84
C ASN A 68 -12.93 -12.47 -13.37
N GLU A 69 -12.26 -13.45 -12.74
CA GLU A 69 -11.72 -13.27 -11.40
C GLU A 69 -10.82 -12.04 -11.31
N LEU A 70 -9.90 -11.89 -12.24
CA LEU A 70 -8.91 -10.81 -12.26
C LEU A 70 -9.50 -9.45 -12.66
N TYR A 71 -10.18 -9.39 -13.81
CA TYR A 71 -10.63 -8.13 -14.40
C TYR A 71 -11.87 -7.54 -13.72
N MET A 72 -12.78 -8.38 -13.22
CA MET A 72 -13.91 -7.87 -12.43
C MET A 72 -13.41 -7.25 -11.14
N ARG A 73 -12.48 -7.92 -10.47
CA ARG A 73 -11.90 -7.47 -9.20
C ARG A 73 -11.12 -6.17 -9.33
N ASP A 74 -10.26 -6.04 -10.34
CA ASP A 74 -9.31 -4.92 -10.43
C ASP A 74 -9.79 -3.82 -11.38
N ILE A 75 -10.46 -4.18 -12.48
CA ILE A 75 -10.79 -3.26 -13.57
C ILE A 75 -12.29 -2.91 -13.61
N GLY A 76 -13.17 -3.81 -13.18
CA GLY A 76 -14.61 -3.66 -13.35
C GLY A 76 -15.10 -4.08 -14.74
N VAL A 77 -14.44 -5.07 -15.33
CA VAL A 77 -14.76 -5.63 -16.64
C VAL A 77 -15.04 -7.12 -16.50
N ARG A 78 -16.10 -7.60 -17.16
CA ARG A 78 -16.44 -9.01 -17.31
C ARG A 78 -16.31 -9.41 -18.76
N PHE A 79 -15.77 -10.59 -19.01
CA PHE A 79 -15.73 -11.23 -20.32
C PHE A 79 -16.77 -12.33 -20.44
N GLN A 80 -17.37 -12.41 -21.62
CA GLN A 80 -18.15 -13.53 -22.10
C GLN A 80 -17.41 -14.13 -23.30
N VAL A 81 -16.74 -15.23 -23.10
CA VAL A 81 -16.00 -15.90 -24.18
C VAL A 81 -16.98 -16.56 -25.15
N LEU A 82 -16.84 -16.23 -26.42
CA LEU A 82 -17.67 -16.83 -27.48
C LEU A 82 -17.31 -18.31 -27.66
N ARG A 83 -18.30 -19.18 -27.59
CA ARG A 83 -18.16 -20.62 -27.79
C ARG A 83 -18.41 -21.01 -29.24
N ASP A 84 -17.81 -20.27 -30.17
CA ASP A 84 -18.02 -20.48 -31.60
C ASP A 84 -16.87 -21.31 -32.20
N GLU A 85 -17.15 -22.55 -32.60
CA GLU A 85 -16.15 -23.46 -33.14
C GLU A 85 -15.51 -22.97 -34.45
N ARG A 86 -16.11 -22.01 -35.17
CA ARG A 86 -15.49 -21.37 -36.34
C ARG A 86 -14.20 -20.67 -36.00
N LEU A 87 -13.99 -20.32 -34.72
CA LEU A 87 -12.75 -19.73 -34.21
C LEU A 87 -11.61 -20.75 -34.01
N ILE A 88 -11.88 -22.06 -34.19
CA ILE A 88 -10.87 -23.12 -34.07
C ILE A 88 -10.42 -23.52 -35.46
N ILE A 89 -9.17 -23.31 -35.81
CA ILE A 89 -8.66 -23.65 -37.14
C ILE A 89 -8.14 -25.08 -37.14
N THR A 90 -9.03 -26.01 -37.49
CA THR A 90 -8.75 -27.45 -37.58
C THR A 90 -8.09 -27.83 -38.89
N ASN A 91 -8.44 -27.14 -39.99
CA ASN A 91 -7.90 -27.39 -41.34
C ASN A 91 -6.76 -26.39 -41.65
N PRO A 92 -5.52 -26.85 -41.90
CA PRO A 92 -4.39 -25.95 -42.20
C PRO A 92 -4.59 -25.09 -43.47
N LYS A 93 -5.45 -25.49 -44.38
CA LYS A 93 -5.77 -24.71 -45.59
C LYS A 93 -6.60 -23.46 -45.30
N GLU A 94 -7.22 -23.41 -44.13
CA GLU A 94 -8.01 -22.26 -43.65
C GLU A 94 -7.22 -21.30 -42.77
N GLU A 95 -5.94 -21.62 -42.50
CA GLU A 95 -5.05 -20.77 -41.72
C GLU A 95 -4.71 -19.50 -42.49
N VAL A 96 -4.98 -18.34 -41.86
CA VAL A 96 -4.69 -17.02 -42.44
C VAL A 96 -3.20 -16.69 -42.32
N PHE A 97 -2.53 -17.16 -41.29
CA PHE A 97 -1.13 -16.87 -40.98
C PHE A 97 -0.15 -17.80 -41.70
N THR A 98 -0.30 -17.94 -43.01
CA THR A 98 0.41 -18.97 -43.81
C THR A 98 1.89 -18.67 -44.06
N GLN A 99 2.28 -17.40 -44.11
CA GLN A 99 3.64 -17.00 -44.51
C GLN A 99 4.61 -16.94 -43.33
N ARG A 100 4.19 -16.46 -42.19
CA ARG A 100 5.02 -16.28 -40.97
C ARG A 100 4.16 -16.35 -39.72
N HIS A 101 4.70 -16.96 -38.68
CA HIS A 101 4.06 -16.97 -37.35
C HIS A 101 4.80 -16.03 -36.39
N ASN A 102 5.44 -14.94 -36.85
CA ASN A 102 5.97 -13.95 -35.92
C ASN A 102 4.83 -13.11 -35.30
N ALA A 103 5.01 -12.64 -34.07
CA ALA A 103 3.98 -11.96 -33.32
C ALA A 103 3.42 -10.72 -34.06
N SER A 104 4.30 -9.88 -34.65
CA SER A 104 3.89 -8.67 -35.37
C SER A 104 3.04 -8.96 -36.61
N TYR A 105 3.37 -10.03 -37.36
CA TYR A 105 2.58 -10.44 -38.51
C TYR A 105 1.20 -10.95 -38.06
N VAL A 106 1.15 -11.73 -36.99
CA VAL A 106 -0.11 -12.28 -36.46
C VAL A 106 -1.03 -11.16 -36.00
N ILE A 107 -0.57 -10.22 -35.17
CA ILE A 107 -1.43 -9.12 -34.70
C ILE A 107 -1.92 -8.21 -35.84
N GLY A 108 -1.13 -8.03 -36.90
CA GLY A 108 -1.51 -7.24 -38.07
C GLY A 108 -2.71 -7.80 -38.82
N LEU A 109 -2.97 -9.10 -38.73
CA LEU A 109 -4.06 -9.79 -39.45
C LEU A 109 -5.12 -10.37 -38.51
N SER A 110 -4.90 -10.37 -37.19
CA SER A 110 -5.75 -11.10 -36.26
C SER A 110 -7.19 -10.58 -36.22
N THR A 111 -7.40 -9.26 -36.26
CA THR A 111 -8.74 -8.68 -36.32
C THR A 111 -9.49 -9.14 -37.60
N GLU A 112 -8.82 -9.08 -38.77
CA GLU A 112 -9.40 -9.54 -40.02
C GLU A 112 -9.69 -11.04 -40.01
N ALA A 113 -8.78 -11.84 -39.45
CA ALA A 113 -8.97 -13.29 -39.30
C ALA A 113 -10.20 -13.64 -38.48
N ILE A 114 -10.43 -12.95 -37.35
CA ILE A 114 -11.62 -13.13 -36.52
C ILE A 114 -12.88 -12.65 -37.27
N ASN A 115 -12.83 -11.44 -37.87
CA ASN A 115 -13.95 -10.87 -38.64
C ASN A 115 -14.41 -11.79 -39.76
N LYS A 116 -13.48 -12.41 -40.49
CA LYS A 116 -13.79 -13.36 -41.55
C LYS A 116 -14.54 -14.59 -41.07
N ARG A 117 -14.32 -14.99 -39.82
CA ARG A 117 -14.96 -16.18 -39.24
C ARG A 117 -16.33 -15.91 -38.67
N ILE A 118 -16.50 -14.82 -37.91
CA ILE A 118 -17.71 -14.60 -37.14
C ILE A 118 -18.39 -13.24 -37.40
N GLY A 119 -17.76 -12.36 -38.17
CA GLY A 119 -18.24 -10.98 -38.40
C GLY A 119 -17.76 -10.00 -37.33
N SER A 120 -17.54 -8.75 -37.73
CA SER A 120 -17.04 -7.69 -36.83
C SER A 120 -17.99 -7.42 -35.65
N ASP A 121 -19.30 -7.44 -35.89
CA ASP A 121 -20.32 -7.08 -34.89
C ASP A 121 -20.57 -8.17 -33.83
N SER A 122 -19.96 -9.36 -34.03
CA SER A 122 -20.17 -10.51 -33.15
C SER A 122 -19.35 -10.46 -31.87
N TYR A 123 -18.31 -9.59 -31.77
CA TYR A 123 -17.42 -9.52 -30.63
C TYR A 123 -16.93 -8.10 -30.37
N ASP A 124 -16.47 -7.85 -29.16
CA ASP A 124 -16.01 -6.55 -28.69
C ASP A 124 -14.49 -6.54 -28.50
N VAL A 125 -13.91 -7.68 -28.15
CA VAL A 125 -12.46 -7.89 -27.94
C VAL A 125 -12.07 -9.23 -28.54
N GLY A 126 -10.91 -9.31 -29.18
CA GLY A 126 -10.41 -10.56 -29.76
C GLY A 126 -8.93 -10.80 -29.49
N ILE A 127 -8.54 -12.06 -29.46
CA ILE A 127 -7.16 -12.49 -29.32
C ILE A 127 -6.90 -13.76 -30.09
N CYS A 128 -5.74 -13.87 -30.74
CA CYS A 128 -5.28 -15.10 -31.39
C CYS A 128 -4.39 -15.91 -30.46
N ILE A 129 -4.70 -17.17 -30.29
CA ILE A 129 -3.83 -18.14 -29.61
C ILE A 129 -2.93 -18.79 -30.65
N SER A 130 -1.62 -18.55 -30.54
CA SER A 130 -0.63 -19.02 -31.50
C SER A 130 0.74 -19.19 -30.85
N TYR A 131 1.47 -20.22 -31.22
CA TYR A 131 2.90 -20.32 -30.92
C TYR A 131 3.69 -19.52 -31.96
N THR A 132 4.10 -18.30 -31.59
CA THR A 132 4.84 -17.43 -32.50
C THR A 132 6.30 -17.84 -32.60
N SER A 133 6.90 -17.58 -33.77
CA SER A 133 8.32 -17.81 -34.04
C SER A 133 9.22 -16.68 -33.51
N SER A 134 8.66 -15.63 -32.92
CA SER A 134 9.39 -14.51 -32.35
C SER A 134 10.14 -14.93 -31.09
N LYS A 135 11.48 -14.97 -31.15
CA LYS A 135 12.31 -15.42 -30.04
C LYS A 135 12.08 -14.56 -28.79
N GLY A 136 11.70 -15.21 -27.69
CA GLY A 136 11.48 -14.56 -26.40
C GLY A 136 10.16 -13.78 -26.26
N ILE A 137 9.32 -13.72 -27.32
CA ILE A 137 8.01 -13.07 -27.28
C ILE A 137 6.93 -14.14 -27.15
N ARG A 138 6.21 -14.14 -26.04
CA ARG A 138 5.11 -15.08 -25.77
C ARG A 138 3.74 -14.50 -26.09
N GLY A 139 3.65 -13.18 -26.25
CA GLY A 139 2.46 -12.44 -26.63
C GLY A 139 2.81 -11.07 -27.18
N LEU A 140 1.88 -10.46 -27.85
CA LEU A 140 1.96 -9.09 -28.38
C LEU A 140 0.55 -8.58 -28.63
N ALA A 141 0.28 -7.31 -28.30
CA ALA A 141 -1.00 -6.68 -28.57
C ALA A 141 -0.87 -5.20 -28.96
N HIS A 142 -1.90 -4.68 -29.60
CA HIS A 142 -2.05 -3.26 -29.86
C HIS A 142 -2.52 -2.55 -28.60
N ILE A 143 -1.82 -1.48 -28.19
CA ILE A 143 -2.24 -0.69 -27.01
C ILE A 143 -3.47 0.15 -27.35
N ARG A 144 -4.52 0.07 -26.49
CA ARG A 144 -5.81 0.78 -26.67
C ARG A 144 -6.58 0.32 -27.91
N GLY A 145 -6.47 -0.97 -28.26
CA GLY A 145 -7.18 -1.54 -29.43
C GLY A 145 -8.68 -1.71 -29.22
N VAL A 146 -9.14 -1.86 -27.98
CA VAL A 146 -10.58 -1.94 -27.66
C VAL A 146 -11.30 -0.67 -28.13
N TYR A 147 -12.52 -0.81 -28.64
CA TYR A 147 -13.32 0.23 -29.33
C TYR A 147 -12.78 0.72 -30.69
N GLN A 148 -11.73 0.12 -31.21
CA GLN A 148 -11.23 0.41 -32.54
C GLN A 148 -11.46 -0.80 -33.44
N ASP A 149 -12.43 -0.74 -34.37
CA ASP A 149 -12.85 -1.90 -35.18
C ASP A 149 -11.71 -2.61 -35.89
N GLN A 150 -10.68 -1.87 -36.26
CA GLN A 150 -9.48 -2.41 -36.92
C GLN A 150 -8.48 -3.06 -35.97
N TYR A 151 -8.54 -2.76 -34.64
CA TYR A 151 -7.57 -3.22 -33.65
C TYR A 151 -8.16 -4.01 -32.49
N LYS A 152 -9.49 -4.12 -32.38
CA LYS A 152 -10.13 -4.80 -31.26
C LYS A 152 -9.78 -6.29 -31.12
N GLY A 153 -9.27 -6.91 -32.18
CA GLY A 153 -8.74 -8.27 -32.20
C GLY A 153 -7.22 -8.33 -32.39
N ALA A 154 -6.50 -7.20 -32.34
CA ALA A 154 -5.08 -7.13 -32.61
C ALA A 154 -4.24 -7.56 -31.41
N ALA A 155 -4.37 -8.83 -31.01
CA ALA A 155 -3.59 -9.46 -29.97
C ALA A 155 -3.26 -10.92 -30.31
N VAL A 156 -2.07 -11.39 -29.89
CA VAL A 156 -1.64 -12.78 -29.96
C VAL A 156 -1.03 -13.20 -28.62
N ALA A 157 -1.31 -14.40 -28.18
CA ALA A 157 -0.72 -14.98 -26.97
C ALA A 157 -0.43 -16.48 -27.15
N PHE A 158 0.54 -16.98 -26.40
CA PHE A 158 0.65 -18.41 -26.11
C PHE A 158 -0.57 -18.85 -25.29
N PRO A 159 -0.94 -20.13 -25.30
CA PRO A 159 -2.09 -20.64 -24.54
C PRO A 159 -1.81 -20.71 -23.02
N THR A 160 -1.52 -19.56 -22.45
CA THR A 160 -1.20 -19.37 -21.03
C THR A 160 -2.06 -18.22 -20.50
N LYS A 161 -2.86 -18.46 -19.48
CA LYS A 161 -3.86 -17.51 -18.99
C LYS A 161 -3.27 -16.17 -18.57
N GLU A 162 -2.06 -16.17 -17.96
CA GLU A 162 -1.35 -14.96 -17.54
C GLU A 162 -0.87 -14.12 -18.73
N VAL A 163 -0.44 -14.76 -19.83
CA VAL A 163 -0.06 -14.04 -21.06
C VAL A 163 -1.31 -13.47 -21.73
N ILE A 164 -2.39 -14.23 -21.79
CA ILE A 164 -3.66 -13.75 -22.36
C ILE A 164 -4.18 -12.54 -21.58
N ALA A 165 -4.16 -12.59 -20.23
CA ALA A 165 -4.56 -11.46 -19.40
C ALA A 165 -3.68 -10.22 -19.65
N HIS A 166 -2.38 -10.40 -19.82
CA HIS A 166 -1.42 -9.33 -20.16
C HIS A 166 -1.75 -8.68 -21.51
N GLU A 167 -1.91 -9.49 -22.57
CA GLU A 167 -2.17 -8.96 -23.91
C GLU A 167 -3.55 -8.29 -24.01
N ILE A 168 -4.56 -8.83 -23.34
CA ILE A 168 -5.86 -8.15 -23.20
C ILE A 168 -5.69 -6.83 -22.44
N GLY A 169 -4.85 -6.79 -21.41
CA GLY A 169 -4.51 -5.55 -20.69
C GLY A 169 -4.01 -4.45 -21.61
N HIS A 170 -3.17 -4.78 -22.59
CA HIS A 170 -2.73 -3.83 -23.63
C HIS A 170 -3.89 -3.32 -24.49
N LEU A 171 -4.77 -4.21 -24.95
CA LEU A 171 -5.96 -3.79 -25.72
C LEU A 171 -6.82 -2.80 -24.93
N PHE A 172 -6.87 -2.92 -23.61
CA PHE A 172 -7.57 -2.01 -22.70
C PHE A 172 -6.74 -0.78 -22.29
N GLY A 173 -5.53 -0.59 -22.83
CA GLY A 173 -4.71 0.62 -22.62
C GLY A 173 -3.62 0.47 -21.57
N GLY A 174 -3.48 -0.69 -20.93
CA GLY A 174 -2.39 -0.98 -20.00
C GLY A 174 -1.03 -0.92 -20.69
N ARG A 175 -0.05 -0.33 -20.00
CA ARG A 175 1.36 -0.29 -20.43
C ARG A 175 2.16 -1.25 -19.57
N HIS A 176 3.33 -1.67 -20.07
CA HIS A 176 4.27 -2.40 -19.24
C HIS A 176 4.68 -1.60 -18.01
N THR A 177 4.94 -2.28 -16.90
CA THR A 177 5.31 -1.67 -15.61
C THR A 177 6.73 -2.01 -15.17
N PHE A 178 7.33 -3.08 -15.72
CA PHE A 178 8.65 -3.57 -15.36
C PHE A 178 9.78 -2.63 -15.78
N SER A 179 10.88 -2.60 -15.01
CA SER A 179 12.05 -1.76 -15.28
C SER A 179 13.28 -2.52 -15.79
N GLY A 180 13.29 -3.85 -15.73
CA GLY A 180 14.47 -4.67 -16.03
C GLY A 180 14.91 -4.68 -17.50
N LYS A 181 14.05 -4.27 -18.44
CA LYS A 181 14.39 -4.19 -19.86
C LYS A 181 14.64 -2.75 -20.29
N LYS A 182 15.89 -2.41 -20.53
CA LYS A 182 16.32 -1.04 -20.88
C LYS A 182 15.63 -0.47 -22.13
N PHE A 183 15.34 -1.30 -23.12
CA PHE A 183 14.81 -0.89 -24.43
C PHE A 183 13.31 -1.09 -24.58
N ASP A 184 12.58 -1.29 -23.50
CA ASP A 184 11.12 -1.29 -23.56
C ASP A 184 10.58 0.15 -23.45
N TYR A 185 10.37 0.78 -24.60
CA TYR A 185 9.90 2.17 -24.70
C TYR A 185 8.44 2.34 -24.25
N ALA A 186 7.67 1.27 -24.21
CA ALA A 186 6.28 1.27 -23.79
C ALA A 186 6.12 1.06 -22.28
N SER A 187 7.19 0.68 -21.57
CA SER A 187 7.17 0.47 -20.14
C SER A 187 7.19 1.78 -19.37
N GLU A 188 6.33 1.89 -18.35
CA GLU A 188 6.34 2.97 -17.36
C GLU A 188 7.48 2.83 -16.34
N LYS A 189 8.11 1.66 -16.26
CA LYS A 189 9.23 1.34 -15.38
C LYS A 189 8.97 1.66 -13.91
N THR A 190 7.74 1.43 -13.46
CA THR A 190 7.29 1.67 -12.09
C THR A 190 7.50 0.50 -11.14
N GLU A 191 7.74 -0.70 -11.69
CA GLU A 191 8.05 -1.90 -10.91
C GLU A 191 9.53 -2.28 -11.07
N TYR A 192 10.15 -2.66 -9.96
CA TYR A 192 11.54 -3.10 -9.96
C TYR A 192 11.74 -4.38 -10.78
N ASP A 193 12.83 -4.43 -11.56
CA ASP A 193 13.25 -5.55 -12.41
C ASP A 193 12.13 -6.06 -13.33
N ASN A 194 11.73 -7.31 -13.19
CA ASN A 194 10.67 -7.94 -14.01
C ASN A 194 9.26 -7.63 -13.51
N GLY A 195 9.11 -7.01 -12.33
CA GLY A 195 7.83 -6.70 -11.71
C GLY A 195 7.05 -7.95 -11.29
N GLN A 196 5.82 -7.78 -10.81
CA GLN A 196 4.95 -8.86 -10.34
C GLN A 196 3.50 -8.74 -10.83
N SER A 197 3.08 -7.54 -11.24
CA SER A 197 1.70 -7.31 -11.68
C SER A 197 1.43 -7.91 -13.06
N VAL A 198 0.17 -7.93 -13.49
CA VAL A 198 -0.26 -8.45 -14.79
C VAL A 198 0.49 -7.80 -15.94
N MET A 199 0.69 -6.47 -15.89
CA MET A 199 1.37 -5.75 -16.97
C MET A 199 2.90 -5.81 -16.87
N SER A 200 3.44 -6.70 -16.04
CA SER A 200 4.87 -7.01 -15.93
C SER A 200 5.24 -8.34 -16.58
N THR A 201 6.52 -8.75 -16.48
CA THR A 201 7.02 -10.02 -17.01
C THR A 201 7.39 -11.05 -15.94
N GLY A 202 7.39 -10.65 -14.67
CA GLY A 202 7.68 -11.52 -13.52
C GLY A 202 6.47 -12.37 -13.10
N SER A 203 6.45 -12.81 -11.87
CA SER A 203 5.38 -13.60 -11.25
C SER A 203 5.02 -13.01 -9.89
N PRO A 204 3.79 -13.17 -9.40
CA PRO A 204 2.75 -14.13 -9.85
C PRO A 204 1.86 -13.66 -11.00
N ARG A 205 1.73 -12.36 -11.30
CA ARG A 205 0.84 -11.76 -12.32
C ARG A 205 -0.65 -12.07 -12.10
N ASP A 206 -1.07 -12.04 -10.85
CA ASP A 206 -2.44 -12.30 -10.41
C ASP A 206 -3.16 -11.04 -9.89
N PHE A 207 -2.59 -9.85 -10.13
CA PHE A 207 -3.19 -8.56 -9.81
C PHE A 207 -2.71 -7.47 -10.79
N PHE A 208 -3.53 -6.42 -10.99
CA PHE A 208 -3.10 -5.20 -11.66
C PHE A 208 -2.50 -4.22 -10.66
N SER A 209 -1.39 -3.56 -11.04
CA SER A 209 -0.84 -2.45 -10.26
C SER A 209 -1.78 -1.25 -10.27
N LEU A 210 -1.68 -0.36 -9.27
CA LEU A 210 -2.51 0.86 -9.20
C LEU A 210 -2.37 1.72 -10.46
N SER A 211 -1.16 1.79 -11.03
CA SER A 211 -0.93 2.52 -12.28
C SER A 211 -1.62 1.88 -13.48
N SER A 212 -1.61 0.55 -13.56
CA SER A 212 -2.32 -0.16 -14.63
C SER A 212 -3.83 -0.02 -14.50
N ILE A 213 -4.37 -0.11 -13.27
CA ILE A 213 -5.80 0.10 -12.97
C ILE A 213 -6.22 1.51 -13.42
N GLN A 214 -5.43 2.53 -13.05
CA GLN A 214 -5.71 3.91 -13.46
C GLN A 214 -5.76 4.04 -15.00
N LEU A 215 -4.70 3.64 -15.70
CA LEU A 215 -4.61 3.79 -17.15
C LEU A 215 -5.72 3.07 -17.90
N ILE A 216 -6.03 1.84 -17.48
CA ILE A 216 -7.07 1.03 -18.10
C ILE A 216 -8.45 1.66 -17.85
N ARG A 217 -8.74 2.04 -16.61
CA ARG A 217 -10.04 2.66 -16.28
C ARG A 217 -10.23 4.02 -16.93
N GLU A 218 -9.19 4.84 -17.01
CA GLU A 218 -9.23 6.11 -17.75
C GLU A 218 -9.55 5.87 -19.23
N HIS A 219 -8.93 4.87 -19.86
CA HIS A 219 -9.23 4.52 -21.25
C HIS A 219 -10.67 4.03 -21.41
N LEU A 220 -11.14 3.19 -20.51
CA LEU A 220 -12.51 2.67 -20.51
C LEU A 220 -13.56 3.79 -20.35
N VAL A 221 -13.30 4.79 -19.52
CA VAL A 221 -14.20 5.94 -19.33
C VAL A 221 -14.19 6.83 -20.57
N ALA A 222 -13.02 7.14 -21.12
CA ALA A 222 -12.86 8.05 -22.25
C ALA A 222 -13.40 7.48 -23.58
N ALA A 223 -13.31 6.15 -23.77
CA ALA A 223 -13.65 5.47 -25.01
C ALA A 223 -14.96 4.68 -24.93
N ALA A 224 -15.66 4.71 -23.80
CA ALA A 224 -16.77 3.81 -23.55
C ALA A 224 -18.00 4.08 -24.39
N PRO A 225 -18.54 3.08 -25.09
CA PRO A 225 -19.93 3.13 -25.53
C PRO A 225 -20.84 3.16 -24.27
N VAL A 226 -21.98 3.82 -24.43
CA VAL A 226 -23.03 3.83 -23.42
C VAL A 226 -23.53 2.38 -23.23
N GLY A 227 -23.45 1.86 -22.01
CA GLY A 227 -23.99 0.53 -21.67
C GLY A 227 -23.20 -0.13 -20.54
N GLY A 228 -23.86 -1.01 -19.83
CA GLY A 228 -23.35 -1.75 -18.70
C GLY A 228 -24.42 -2.02 -17.66
N ILE A 229 -24.13 -2.88 -16.70
CA ILE A 229 -25.02 -3.18 -15.57
C ILE A 229 -24.74 -2.11 -14.51
N PRO A 230 -25.72 -1.24 -14.16
CA PRO A 230 -25.53 -0.25 -13.11
C PRO A 230 -25.25 -0.93 -11.76
N LEU A 231 -24.35 -0.36 -11.00
CA LEU A 231 -23.96 -0.84 -9.67
C LEU A 231 -24.25 0.24 -8.64
N GLY A 232 -24.78 -0.15 -7.52
CA GLY A 232 -25.14 0.76 -6.42
C GLY A 232 -24.00 1.03 -5.43
N THR A 233 -22.77 0.52 -5.68
CA THR A 233 -21.66 0.63 -4.75
C THR A 233 -21.00 2.01 -4.77
N GLN A 234 -20.63 2.50 -3.59
CA GLN A 234 -19.85 3.72 -3.41
C GLN A 234 -18.36 3.42 -3.34
N PRO A 235 -17.46 4.34 -3.72
CA PRO A 235 -16.04 4.14 -3.52
C PRO A 235 -15.63 4.28 -2.05
N PRO A 236 -14.63 3.52 -1.60
CA PRO A 236 -14.00 3.74 -0.31
C PRO A 236 -13.35 5.13 -0.28
N HIS A 237 -13.10 5.64 0.93
CA HIS A 237 -12.51 6.95 1.14
C HIS A 237 -11.31 6.85 2.09
N ILE A 238 -10.12 7.22 1.61
CA ILE A 238 -8.89 7.29 2.40
C ILE A 238 -8.91 8.58 3.24
N ASP A 239 -8.64 8.47 4.52
CA ASP A 239 -8.39 9.62 5.38
C ASP A 239 -7.02 10.24 5.05
N LYS A 240 -7.01 11.13 4.06
CA LYS A 240 -5.80 11.79 3.55
C LYS A 240 -5.16 12.74 4.57
N THR A 241 -5.88 13.09 5.65
CA THR A 241 -5.33 13.93 6.72
C THR A 241 -4.27 13.21 7.55
N LYS A 242 -4.30 11.87 7.57
CA LYS A 242 -3.32 11.01 8.24
C LYS A 242 -2.08 10.69 7.40
N ILE A 243 -2.06 11.14 6.14
CA ILE A 243 -0.97 10.89 5.21
C ILE A 243 -0.17 12.18 5.05
N LYS A 244 1.10 12.18 5.48
CA LYS A 244 1.98 13.34 5.28
C LYS A 244 2.29 13.49 3.79
N LYS A 245 2.47 14.73 3.34
CA LYS A 245 2.90 15.02 1.96
C LYS A 245 4.25 14.37 1.65
N GLN A 246 5.15 14.31 2.65
CA GLN A 246 6.47 13.75 2.53
C GLN A 246 6.92 13.14 3.86
N TYR A 247 7.61 12.00 3.77
CA TYR A 247 8.30 11.33 4.87
C TYR A 247 9.80 11.34 4.59
N LEU A 248 10.60 11.43 5.64
CA LEU A 248 12.05 11.33 5.57
C LEU A 248 12.50 10.00 6.13
N LEU A 249 13.45 9.35 5.45
CA LEU A 249 14.04 8.09 5.89
C LEU A 249 15.55 8.12 5.67
N PRO A 250 16.35 7.61 6.62
CA PRO A 250 17.73 7.25 6.30
C PRO A 250 17.71 6.01 5.40
N LYS A 251 18.70 5.96 4.51
CA LYS A 251 18.91 4.81 3.61
C LYS A 251 18.91 3.48 4.37
N ASP A 252 18.44 2.42 3.74
CA ASP A 252 18.36 1.05 4.27
C ASP A 252 17.50 0.90 5.55
N THR A 253 16.52 1.80 5.72
CA THR A 253 15.51 1.74 6.77
C THR A 253 14.21 1.14 6.24
N TYR A 254 13.63 0.19 6.97
CA TYR A 254 12.32 -0.37 6.67
C TYR A 254 11.22 0.64 6.93
N PHE A 255 10.19 0.61 6.11
CA PHE A 255 9.06 1.51 6.28
C PHE A 255 7.73 0.84 5.96
N GLN A 256 6.66 1.41 6.46
CA GLN A 256 5.29 0.96 6.23
C GLN A 256 4.34 2.14 6.12
N PHE A 257 3.33 1.99 5.29
CA PHE A 257 2.22 2.94 5.25
C PHE A 257 1.04 2.37 6.03
N ALA A 258 0.48 3.16 6.93
CA ALA A 258 -0.79 2.86 7.59
C ALA A 258 -1.89 3.63 6.85
N ILE A 259 -2.80 2.91 6.19
CA ILE A 259 -3.86 3.51 5.38
C ILE A 259 -5.17 3.40 6.17
N SER A 260 -5.73 4.52 6.58
CA SER A 260 -7.04 4.60 7.22
C SER A 260 -8.10 4.87 6.16
N ALA A 261 -9.14 4.04 6.09
CA ALA A 261 -10.22 4.20 5.13
C ALA A 261 -11.58 3.95 5.74
N THR A 262 -12.61 4.54 5.14
CA THR A 262 -14.02 4.32 5.43
C THR A 262 -14.77 4.09 4.13
N ASP A 263 -15.92 3.43 4.20
CA ASP A 263 -16.79 3.18 3.05
C ASP A 263 -18.25 3.17 3.52
N PRO A 264 -19.19 3.76 2.78
CA PRO A 264 -20.60 3.78 3.16
C PRO A 264 -21.29 2.41 3.10
N ASP A 265 -20.83 1.51 2.25
CA ASP A 265 -21.49 0.23 1.95
C ASP A 265 -20.60 -1.01 2.12
N SER A 266 -19.31 -0.84 2.49
CA SER A 266 -18.38 -1.93 2.80
C SER A 266 -17.65 -1.72 4.13
N SER A 267 -17.44 -2.81 4.86
CA SER A 267 -16.58 -2.82 6.07
C SER A 267 -15.25 -3.56 5.83
N THR A 268 -15.06 -4.11 4.64
CA THR A 268 -13.89 -4.90 4.27
C THR A 268 -13.12 -4.19 3.17
N PHE A 269 -11.80 -4.07 3.35
CA PHE A 269 -10.94 -3.36 2.41
C PHE A 269 -9.77 -4.23 1.97
N THR A 270 -9.27 -3.92 0.78
CA THR A 270 -7.96 -4.37 0.32
C THR A 270 -7.05 -3.16 0.13
N TYR A 271 -5.83 -3.27 0.62
CA TYR A 271 -4.84 -2.20 0.60
C TYR A 271 -3.66 -2.55 -0.30
N MET A 272 -3.14 -1.54 -0.99
CA MET A 272 -1.98 -1.64 -1.85
C MET A 272 -1.16 -0.34 -1.78
N ALA A 273 0.15 -0.44 -1.93
CA ALA A 273 1.01 0.73 -2.17
C ALA A 273 2.03 0.40 -3.25
N GLN A 274 2.36 1.38 -4.09
CA GLN A 274 3.39 1.21 -5.11
C GLN A 274 4.20 2.49 -5.33
N GLN A 275 5.45 2.34 -5.70
CA GLN A 275 6.25 3.42 -6.26
C GLN A 275 5.65 3.85 -7.59
N ARG A 276 5.54 5.18 -7.82
CA ARG A 276 4.85 5.76 -9.01
C ARG A 276 5.73 6.71 -9.81
N ASP A 277 7.04 6.63 -9.65
CA ASP A 277 7.96 7.42 -10.46
C ASP A 277 8.05 6.82 -11.86
N VAL A 278 7.35 7.44 -12.81
CA VAL A 278 7.27 6.96 -14.19
C VAL A 278 8.52 7.36 -14.97
N ARG A 279 9.06 6.41 -15.72
CA ARG A 279 10.10 6.63 -16.70
C ARG A 279 9.71 5.95 -18.02
N LEU A 280 9.69 6.72 -19.09
CA LEU A 280 9.36 6.22 -20.44
C LEU A 280 10.57 6.35 -21.36
N GLY A 281 10.55 5.60 -22.45
CA GLY A 281 11.61 5.64 -23.45
C GLY A 281 12.93 5.09 -22.93
N GLU A 282 14.02 5.81 -23.23
CA GLU A 282 15.38 5.42 -22.83
C GLU A 282 15.75 5.89 -21.42
N ASP A 283 14.88 6.64 -20.73
CA ASP A 283 15.15 7.13 -19.40
C ASP A 283 15.48 5.99 -18.43
N PRO A 284 16.54 6.12 -17.63
CA PRO A 284 16.88 5.10 -16.67
C PRO A 284 15.78 4.94 -15.62
N SER A 285 15.48 3.69 -15.28
CA SER A 285 14.51 3.41 -14.21
C SER A 285 15.07 3.84 -12.86
N ILE A 286 14.19 4.47 -12.07
CA ILE A 286 14.42 4.70 -10.64
C ILE A 286 13.60 3.74 -9.76
N ALA A 287 12.82 2.84 -10.38
CA ALA A 287 12.09 1.83 -9.64
C ALA A 287 13.05 0.96 -8.81
N GLN A 288 12.77 0.85 -7.54
CA GLN A 288 13.57 0.05 -6.61
C GLN A 288 12.73 -0.80 -5.67
N TYR A 289 11.42 -0.58 -5.69
CA TYR A 289 10.50 -1.28 -4.80
C TYR A 289 9.62 -2.25 -5.59
N VAL A 290 9.50 -3.45 -5.06
CA VAL A 290 8.51 -4.42 -5.51
C VAL A 290 7.17 -4.02 -4.90
N ILE A 291 6.09 -4.13 -5.66
CA ILE A 291 4.74 -3.87 -5.13
C ILE A 291 4.41 -4.96 -4.11
N PRO A 292 4.12 -4.59 -2.84
CA PRO A 292 3.64 -5.56 -1.87
C PRO A 292 2.34 -6.20 -2.33
N GLN A 293 2.18 -7.49 -2.04
CA GLN A 293 0.91 -8.15 -2.31
C GLN A 293 -0.22 -7.42 -1.59
N ARG A 294 -1.31 -7.23 -2.32
CA ARG A 294 -2.53 -6.65 -1.76
C ARG A 294 -3.03 -7.52 -0.60
N SER A 295 -3.49 -6.89 0.46
CA SER A 295 -3.94 -7.57 1.66
C SER A 295 -5.07 -6.80 2.35
N HIS A 296 -5.76 -7.46 3.27
CA HIS A 296 -6.75 -6.82 4.14
C HIS A 296 -6.10 -6.02 5.30
N SER A 297 -4.78 -6.11 5.46
CA SER A 297 -4.06 -5.31 6.45
C SER A 297 -3.98 -3.85 6.00
N PRO A 298 -4.38 -2.89 6.83
CA PRO A 298 -4.19 -1.47 6.55
C PRO A 298 -2.71 -1.04 6.59
N LEU A 299 -1.81 -1.96 6.97
CA LEU A 299 -0.37 -1.74 6.97
C LEU A 299 0.26 -2.34 5.72
N VAL A 300 0.75 -1.48 4.83
CA VAL A 300 1.51 -1.91 3.65
C VAL A 300 2.99 -1.75 3.93
N VAL A 301 3.71 -2.86 3.98
CA VAL A 301 5.07 -2.96 4.52
C VAL A 301 6.10 -3.03 3.41
N PHE A 302 7.15 -2.23 3.51
CA PHE A 302 8.35 -2.27 2.67
C PHE A 302 9.57 -2.61 3.54
N LYS A 303 10.10 -3.81 3.34
CA LYS A 303 11.29 -4.31 4.04
C LYS A 303 12.20 -5.05 3.06
N ARG A 304 13.50 -5.11 3.36
CA ARG A 304 14.43 -5.93 2.58
C ARG A 304 14.17 -7.40 2.88
N GLU A 305 13.96 -8.21 1.84
CA GLU A 305 13.98 -9.65 1.99
C GLU A 305 15.31 -10.22 1.53
N TYR A 306 15.89 -11.07 2.36
CA TYR A 306 17.02 -11.88 1.95
C TYR A 306 16.50 -12.93 0.97
N SER A 307 16.85 -12.79 -0.33
CA SER A 307 16.38 -13.71 -1.35
C SER A 307 16.68 -15.15 -0.98
N LYS A 308 15.69 -16.01 -0.99
CA LYS A 308 15.92 -17.45 -1.08
C LYS A 308 16.60 -17.71 -2.41
N GLN A 309 17.81 -18.24 -2.34
CA GLN A 309 18.55 -18.67 -3.52
C GLN A 309 17.70 -19.69 -4.29
N SER A 310 17.52 -19.48 -5.58
CA SER A 310 16.82 -20.28 -6.58
C SER A 310 15.29 -20.23 -6.59
N GLY A 311 14.73 -19.48 -7.51
CA GLY A 311 13.40 -19.70 -8.07
C GLY A 311 12.28 -18.95 -7.37
N SER A 312 11.96 -17.78 -7.89
CA SER A 312 10.60 -17.26 -8.03
C SER A 312 9.72 -17.02 -6.79
N GLU A 313 10.21 -16.45 -5.72
CA GLU A 313 9.31 -15.74 -4.80
C GLU A 313 10.02 -14.50 -4.27
N VAL A 314 9.79 -13.40 -4.96
CA VAL A 314 10.18 -12.07 -4.47
C VAL A 314 8.96 -11.52 -3.74
N SER A 315 8.99 -11.54 -2.43
CA SER A 315 7.99 -10.89 -1.62
C SER A 315 8.48 -9.52 -1.15
N ASN A 316 7.66 -8.51 -1.35
CA ASN A 316 7.49 -7.27 -0.57
C ASN A 316 8.73 -6.42 -0.26
N SER A 317 9.76 -6.32 -1.15
CA SER A 317 11.01 -5.71 -0.71
C SER A 317 11.78 -5.04 -1.83
N TRP A 318 12.71 -4.18 -1.43
CA TRP A 318 13.80 -3.83 -2.34
C TRP A 318 14.89 -4.90 -2.25
N ILE A 319 15.43 -5.29 -3.41
CA ILE A 319 16.37 -6.40 -3.51
C ILE A 319 17.82 -5.90 -3.41
N ASN A 320 18.07 -4.68 -3.89
CA ASN A 320 19.38 -4.06 -3.91
C ASN A 320 19.52 -2.97 -2.83
N GLU A 321 20.69 -2.37 -2.78
CA GLU A 321 20.95 -1.19 -1.98
C GLU A 321 19.95 -0.09 -2.32
N GLN A 322 19.29 0.46 -1.30
CA GLN A 322 18.31 1.54 -1.47
C GLN A 322 18.99 2.80 -1.99
N LYS A 323 18.43 3.40 -3.04
CA LYS A 323 18.96 4.64 -3.61
C LYS A 323 18.53 5.85 -2.80
N ILE A 324 19.44 6.83 -2.69
CA ILE A 324 19.12 8.15 -2.17
C ILE A 324 18.29 8.92 -3.19
N GLY A 325 17.29 9.67 -2.74
CA GLY A 325 16.41 10.48 -3.56
C GLY A 325 14.99 10.56 -3.04
N THR A 326 14.15 11.30 -3.75
CA THR A 326 12.72 11.41 -3.45
C THR A 326 11.94 10.51 -4.37
N PHE A 327 11.11 9.65 -3.80
CA PHE A 327 10.29 8.67 -4.51
C PHE A 327 8.83 8.92 -4.22
N THR A 328 8.02 8.94 -5.26
CA THR A 328 6.57 9.09 -5.17
C THR A 328 5.92 7.74 -4.94
N PHE A 329 5.00 7.67 -3.98
CA PHE A 329 4.20 6.48 -3.69
C PHE A 329 2.72 6.77 -3.85
N TRP A 330 2.03 5.87 -4.48
CA TRP A 330 0.58 5.78 -4.46
C TRP A 330 0.13 4.77 -3.42
N LEU A 331 -0.84 5.19 -2.62
CA LEU A 331 -1.49 4.39 -1.59
C LEU A 331 -2.92 4.18 -2.05
N GLY A 332 -3.31 2.92 -2.23
CA GLY A 332 -4.61 2.55 -2.74
C GLY A 332 -5.42 1.76 -1.72
N VAL A 333 -6.69 2.03 -1.66
CA VAL A 333 -7.68 1.20 -0.98
C VAL A 333 -8.78 0.82 -1.96
N SER A 334 -9.26 -0.39 -1.85
CA SER A 334 -10.43 -0.85 -2.61
C SER A 334 -11.38 -1.60 -1.70
N ASP A 335 -12.66 -1.65 -2.10
CA ASP A 335 -13.62 -2.59 -1.51
C ASP A 335 -13.03 -3.99 -1.62
N ALA A 336 -13.10 -4.78 -0.56
CA ALA A 336 -12.62 -6.14 -0.61
C ALA A 336 -13.77 -7.09 -0.92
N LEU A 337 -13.73 -7.67 -2.10
CA LEU A 337 -14.56 -8.82 -2.43
C LEU A 337 -13.64 -9.99 -2.71
N GLU A 338 -13.77 -11.02 -1.91
CA GLU A 338 -13.07 -12.29 -2.16
C GLU A 338 -13.54 -12.93 -3.47
N THR A 339 -14.81 -12.75 -3.80
CA THR A 339 -15.39 -13.24 -5.05
C THR A 339 -16.20 -12.13 -5.70
N PRO A 340 -15.72 -11.52 -6.82
CA PRO A 340 -16.48 -10.53 -7.56
C PRO A 340 -17.80 -11.12 -8.06
N THR A 341 -18.89 -10.41 -7.81
CA THR A 341 -20.21 -10.77 -8.33
C THR A 341 -20.64 -9.80 -9.44
N VAL A 342 -21.68 -10.15 -10.18
CA VAL A 342 -22.23 -9.27 -11.23
C VAL A 342 -22.84 -7.98 -10.67
N ASP A 343 -23.13 -7.97 -9.38
CA ASP A 343 -23.79 -6.86 -8.69
C ASP A 343 -22.79 -5.97 -7.94
N HIS A 344 -21.51 -6.32 -7.94
CA HIS A 344 -20.50 -5.60 -7.18
C HIS A 344 -19.17 -5.48 -7.95
N ILE A 345 -18.80 -4.27 -8.31
CA ILE A 345 -17.48 -3.93 -8.84
C ILE A 345 -16.65 -3.28 -7.76
N VAL A 346 -15.39 -3.66 -7.71
CA VAL A 346 -14.43 -3.06 -6.81
C VAL A 346 -14.17 -1.60 -7.18
N GLN A 347 -14.46 -0.71 -6.25
CA GLN A 347 -14.16 0.72 -6.34
C GLN A 347 -12.84 1.03 -5.63
N TYR A 348 -12.23 2.16 -5.95
CA TYR A 348 -10.93 2.54 -5.43
C TYR A 348 -10.89 3.99 -4.96
N ASP A 349 -10.09 4.27 -3.93
CA ASP A 349 -9.54 5.61 -3.68
C ASP A 349 -8.01 5.55 -3.65
N LEU A 350 -7.39 6.67 -4.00
CA LEU A 350 -5.94 6.85 -4.02
C LEU A 350 -5.52 8.06 -3.21
N ALA A 351 -4.37 7.91 -2.57
CA ALA A 351 -3.60 9.02 -2.02
C ALA A 351 -2.16 8.95 -2.53
N GLU A 352 -1.51 10.10 -2.61
CA GLU A 352 -0.12 10.23 -3.00
C GLU A 352 0.70 10.80 -1.85
N THR A 353 1.90 10.25 -1.68
CA THR A 353 2.90 10.75 -0.75
C THR A 353 4.29 10.60 -1.33
N GLN A 354 5.26 11.30 -0.76
CA GLN A 354 6.67 11.16 -1.10
C GLN A 354 7.45 10.54 0.04
N VAL A 355 8.44 9.74 -0.30
CA VAL A 355 9.46 9.22 0.62
C VAL A 355 10.81 9.75 0.15
N GLU A 356 11.40 10.62 0.92
CA GLU A 356 12.76 11.11 0.69
C GLU A 356 13.73 10.25 1.47
N VAL A 357 14.53 9.49 0.75
CA VAL A 357 15.61 8.66 1.29
C VAL A 357 16.89 9.48 1.28
N ARG A 358 17.49 9.66 2.44
CA ARG A 358 18.75 10.40 2.65
C ARG A 358 19.86 9.49 3.14
N ASP A 359 21.07 9.92 2.96
CA ASP A 359 22.19 9.34 3.69
C ASP A 359 21.99 9.57 5.19
N GLY A 360 22.44 8.62 6.01
CA GLY A 360 22.23 8.69 7.45
C GLY A 360 22.36 7.32 8.11
N ILE A 361 22.08 7.27 9.41
CA ILE A 361 22.14 6.03 10.20
C ILE A 361 20.83 5.26 10.00
N PRO A 362 20.85 4.03 9.43
CA PRO A 362 19.66 3.21 9.27
C PRO A 362 18.96 2.95 10.59
N PHE A 363 17.62 3.05 10.60
CA PHE A 363 16.83 2.68 11.76
C PHE A 363 16.75 1.16 11.89
N LYS A 364 17.51 0.60 12.83
CA LYS A 364 17.71 -0.85 12.94
C LYS A 364 17.93 -1.29 14.37
N ILE A 365 17.26 -2.38 14.81
CA ILE A 365 17.53 -2.98 16.11
C ILE A 365 18.93 -3.60 16.10
N THR A 366 19.73 -3.28 17.12
CA THR A 366 21.10 -3.77 17.30
C THR A 366 21.21 -4.90 18.33
N THR A 367 20.20 -5.04 19.20
CA THR A 367 20.12 -6.17 20.13
C THR A 367 19.84 -7.45 19.35
N SER A 368 20.74 -8.42 19.42
CA SER A 368 20.50 -9.76 18.86
C SER A 368 19.65 -10.60 19.81
N THR A 369 18.54 -11.11 19.34
CA THR A 369 17.63 -12.00 20.08
C THR A 369 17.54 -13.40 19.45
N ALA A 370 18.05 -13.59 18.25
CA ALA A 370 17.95 -14.80 17.45
C ALA A 370 18.40 -16.05 18.24
N GLY A 371 17.56 -17.07 18.23
CA GLY A 371 17.81 -18.36 18.88
C GLY A 371 17.84 -18.35 20.41
N LYS A 372 17.65 -17.19 21.05
CA LYS A 372 17.66 -17.08 22.52
C LYS A 372 16.35 -17.53 23.13
N THR A 373 16.45 -18.00 24.36
CA THR A 373 15.29 -18.31 25.21
C THR A 373 15.29 -17.36 26.39
N TYR A 374 14.16 -16.69 26.58
CA TYR A 374 13.89 -15.78 27.68
C TYR A 374 12.79 -16.35 28.57
N ARG A 375 12.62 -15.77 29.75
CA ARG A 375 11.49 -16.08 30.62
C ARG A 375 10.56 -14.89 30.76
N GLY A 376 9.28 -15.14 30.90
CA GLY A 376 8.31 -14.10 31.24
C GLY A 376 8.74 -13.35 32.50
N GLY A 377 8.63 -12.01 32.47
CA GLY A 377 9.13 -11.13 33.51
C GLY A 377 10.60 -10.79 33.47
N GLN A 378 11.37 -11.41 32.59
CA GLN A 378 12.78 -11.09 32.42
C GLN A 378 12.93 -9.69 31.80
N ARG A 379 13.91 -8.93 32.30
CA ARG A 379 14.31 -7.65 31.70
C ARG A 379 15.17 -7.89 30.46
N LEU A 380 14.88 -7.13 29.41
CA LEU A 380 15.61 -7.14 28.16
C LEU A 380 16.05 -5.70 27.82
N ALA A 381 17.33 -5.45 27.82
CA ALA A 381 17.88 -4.21 27.29
C ALA A 381 17.80 -4.25 25.76
N LEU A 382 16.86 -3.50 25.18
CA LEU A 382 16.67 -3.35 23.74
C LEU A 382 17.42 -2.12 23.27
N THR A 383 18.25 -2.29 22.23
CA THR A 383 19.01 -1.19 21.62
C THR A 383 18.76 -1.15 20.11
N TRP A 384 18.80 0.04 19.54
CA TRP A 384 18.65 0.26 18.12
C TRP A 384 19.49 1.45 17.64
N ALA A 385 19.91 1.41 16.39
CA ALA A 385 20.53 2.53 15.72
C ALA A 385 19.46 3.53 15.31
N VAL A 386 19.72 4.80 15.51
CA VAL A 386 18.81 5.92 15.19
C VAL A 386 19.61 7.11 14.69
N ASP A 387 19.16 7.72 13.61
CA ASP A 387 19.72 8.96 13.10
C ASP A 387 19.20 10.14 13.92
N PRO A 388 20.07 10.90 14.62
CA PRO A 388 19.65 11.95 15.54
C PRO A 388 19.12 13.21 14.84
N GLU A 389 19.39 13.39 13.54
CA GLU A 389 18.88 14.51 12.76
C GLU A 389 17.51 14.21 12.15
N LEU A 390 17.36 13.01 11.60
CA LEU A 390 16.12 12.60 10.92
C LEU A 390 15.01 12.18 11.89
N PHE A 391 15.38 11.68 13.08
CA PHE A 391 14.41 11.20 14.08
C PHE A 391 14.42 12.00 15.38
N ARG A 392 14.90 13.27 15.32
CA ARG A 392 14.87 14.17 16.49
C ARG A 392 13.44 14.30 17.02
N ASP A 393 13.33 14.23 18.35
CA ASP A 393 12.07 14.42 19.08
C ASP A 393 10.94 13.45 18.68
N THR A 394 11.27 12.34 18.01
CA THR A 394 10.29 11.31 17.69
C THR A 394 10.10 10.34 18.86
N LYS A 395 8.93 9.72 18.92
CA LYS A 395 8.58 8.64 19.84
C LYS A 395 8.51 7.32 19.10
N VAL A 396 8.72 6.24 19.83
CA VAL A 396 8.56 4.89 19.29
C VAL A 396 7.54 4.08 20.06
N ARG A 397 6.94 3.14 19.34
CA ARG A 397 6.13 2.04 19.89
C ARG A 397 6.91 0.75 19.72
N ILE A 398 6.94 -0.08 20.76
CA ILE A 398 7.62 -1.38 20.77
C ILE A 398 6.58 -2.47 20.86
N ARG A 399 6.59 -3.40 19.92
CA ARG A 399 5.61 -4.47 19.81
C ARG A 399 6.28 -5.83 19.75
N LEU A 400 5.53 -6.87 20.09
CA LEU A 400 5.98 -8.27 20.06
C LEU A 400 5.04 -9.10 19.20
N SER A 401 5.67 -9.92 18.39
CA SER A 401 5.07 -10.99 17.58
C SER A 401 5.31 -12.34 18.21
N GLU A 402 4.40 -13.28 17.98
CA GLU A 402 4.53 -14.71 18.31
C GLU A 402 4.43 -15.63 17.08
N ASP A 403 4.50 -15.05 15.87
CA ASP A 403 4.27 -15.70 14.59
C ASP A 403 5.32 -15.32 13.52
N HIS A 404 6.58 -15.15 13.95
CA HIS A 404 7.70 -14.75 13.10
C HIS A 404 7.55 -13.37 12.45
N GLY A 405 6.85 -12.44 13.12
CA GLY A 405 6.66 -11.07 12.63
C GLY A 405 5.58 -10.92 11.57
N GLN A 406 4.68 -11.88 11.41
CA GLN A 406 3.50 -11.75 10.55
C GLN A 406 2.48 -10.80 11.18
N THR A 407 2.23 -10.95 12.48
CA THR A 407 1.41 -10.03 13.27
C THR A 407 2.14 -9.57 14.52
N PHE A 408 1.73 -8.44 15.09
CA PHE A 408 2.32 -7.86 16.29
C PHE A 408 1.22 -7.51 17.30
N PRO A 409 0.57 -8.50 17.91
CA PRO A 409 -0.59 -8.28 18.77
C PRO A 409 -0.25 -7.61 20.11
N TYR A 410 0.99 -7.78 20.60
CA TYR A 410 1.36 -7.32 21.93
C TYR A 410 2.13 -6.00 21.87
N THR A 411 1.62 -4.95 22.51
CA THR A 411 2.37 -3.69 22.71
C THR A 411 3.17 -3.81 24.01
N LEU A 412 4.50 -3.73 23.90
CA LEU A 412 5.41 -3.81 25.03
C LEU A 412 5.69 -2.44 25.64
N ALA A 413 5.74 -1.40 24.82
CA ALA A 413 5.89 -0.01 25.25
C ALA A 413 5.38 0.93 24.16
N GLU A 414 4.88 2.10 24.54
CA GLU A 414 4.38 3.13 23.63
C GLU A 414 4.78 4.52 24.14
N GLY A 415 5.05 5.43 23.21
CA GLY A 415 5.45 6.80 23.54
C GLY A 415 6.87 6.92 24.12
N VAL A 416 7.72 5.91 23.91
CA VAL A 416 9.12 5.92 24.34
C VAL A 416 9.93 6.90 23.50
N ASP A 417 10.79 7.69 24.13
CA ASP A 417 11.71 8.57 23.42
C ASP A 417 12.65 7.77 22.50
N ASN A 418 12.80 8.21 21.25
CA ASN A 418 13.62 7.51 20.27
C ASN A 418 15.12 7.79 20.47
N THR A 419 15.65 7.36 21.60
CA THR A 419 17.04 7.60 22.02
C THR A 419 18.01 6.47 21.69
N GLY A 420 17.52 5.38 21.08
CA GLY A 420 18.34 4.24 20.71
C GLY A 420 18.41 3.13 21.76
N SER A 421 17.72 3.24 22.90
CA SER A 421 17.69 2.19 23.92
C SER A 421 16.44 2.26 24.80
N TYR A 422 15.99 1.08 25.24
CA TYR A 422 14.91 0.95 26.23
C TYR A 422 15.02 -0.38 26.97
N GLU A 423 14.75 -0.38 28.28
CA GLU A 423 14.68 -1.62 29.06
C GLU A 423 13.24 -2.13 29.11
N LEU A 424 13.02 -3.26 28.45
CA LEU A 424 11.73 -3.95 28.43
C LEU A 424 11.60 -4.95 29.58
N VAL A 425 10.37 -5.17 30.05
CA VAL A 425 9.98 -6.37 30.79
C VAL A 425 9.21 -7.26 29.84
N LEU A 426 9.72 -8.47 29.57
CA LEU A 426 9.05 -9.40 28.66
C LEU A 426 7.75 -9.93 29.29
N PRO A 427 6.66 -9.98 28.54
CA PRO A 427 5.37 -10.46 29.07
C PRO A 427 5.46 -11.95 29.41
N ASN A 428 4.63 -12.39 30.35
CA ASN A 428 4.60 -13.78 30.78
C ASN A 428 3.79 -14.66 29.81
N LEU A 429 4.24 -14.70 28.56
CA LEU A 429 3.67 -15.50 27.48
C LEU A 429 4.45 -16.80 27.30
N SER A 430 3.86 -17.73 26.56
CA SER A 430 4.54 -18.91 26.04
C SER A 430 4.70 -18.79 24.53
N ILE A 431 5.86 -18.32 24.08
CA ILE A 431 6.19 -18.23 22.66
C ILE A 431 7.23 -19.28 22.36
N GLY A 432 6.82 -20.35 21.68
CA GLY A 432 7.67 -21.49 21.36
C GLY A 432 8.29 -21.41 19.96
N LYS A 433 8.78 -22.56 19.50
CA LYS A 433 9.20 -22.75 18.11
C LYS A 433 8.00 -23.05 17.23
N LYS A 434 7.87 -22.30 16.12
CA LYS A 434 6.86 -22.55 15.09
C LYS A 434 7.54 -22.82 13.74
N ASN A 435 6.82 -23.43 12.80
CA ASN A 435 7.30 -23.60 11.43
C ASN A 435 7.50 -22.21 10.78
N TYR A 436 8.64 -22.03 10.15
CA TYR A 436 8.91 -20.80 9.42
C TYR A 436 8.25 -20.86 8.03
N GLY A 437 7.19 -20.09 7.83
CA GLY A 437 6.39 -20.14 6.61
C GLY A 437 5.91 -21.57 6.29
N ASN A 438 5.96 -21.96 5.02
CA ASN A 438 5.58 -23.30 4.56
C ASN A 438 6.72 -24.33 4.65
N THR A 439 7.76 -24.08 5.46
CA THR A 439 8.89 -24.98 5.62
C THR A 439 8.75 -25.88 6.84
N ALA A 440 9.48 -27.00 6.85
CA ALA A 440 9.58 -27.86 8.03
C ALA A 440 10.54 -27.31 9.11
N LEU A 441 11.19 -26.18 8.87
CA LEU A 441 12.13 -25.57 9.80
C LEU A 441 11.37 -24.92 10.97
N LYS A 442 11.61 -25.43 12.19
CA LYS A 442 11.07 -24.88 13.43
C LYS A 442 12.10 -24.01 14.13
N VAL A 443 11.79 -22.72 14.24
CA VAL A 443 12.63 -21.72 14.93
C VAL A 443 11.79 -20.94 15.94
N GLY A 444 12.43 -20.22 16.85
CA GLY A 444 11.73 -19.34 17.78
C GLY A 444 10.79 -18.38 17.05
N ALA A 445 9.58 -18.21 17.53
CA ALA A 445 8.55 -17.41 16.85
C ALA A 445 8.46 -15.96 17.35
N GLY A 446 9.19 -15.61 18.43
CA GLY A 446 9.22 -14.28 19.01
C GLY A 446 10.01 -13.30 18.14
N VAL A 447 9.41 -12.16 17.79
CA VAL A 447 10.06 -11.05 17.07
C VAL A 447 9.61 -9.74 17.71
N ILE A 448 10.56 -8.84 17.97
CA ILE A 448 10.27 -7.48 18.44
C ILE A 448 10.31 -6.53 17.25
N LYS A 449 9.36 -5.60 17.23
CA LYS A 449 9.27 -4.50 16.28
C LYS A 449 9.29 -3.18 17.00
N ILE A 450 10.08 -2.23 16.51
CA ILE A 450 10.08 -0.83 16.92
C ILE A 450 9.52 -0.02 15.77
N GLU A 451 8.48 0.77 16.02
CA GLU A 451 7.83 1.63 15.04
C GLU A 451 7.98 3.09 15.46
N VAL A 452 8.43 3.95 14.56
CA VAL A 452 8.45 5.40 14.79
C VAL A 452 7.02 5.92 14.73
N MET A 453 6.54 6.47 15.84
CA MET A 453 5.20 7.06 15.93
C MET A 453 5.11 8.30 15.05
N GLU A 454 3.94 8.51 14.43
CA GLU A 454 3.72 9.59 13.45
C GLU A 454 4.69 9.59 12.25
N GLY A 455 5.39 8.47 12.05
CA GLY A 455 6.31 8.23 10.94
C GLY A 455 5.94 6.96 10.19
N ILE A 456 6.80 6.57 9.26
CA ILE A 456 6.66 5.32 8.52
C ILE A 456 7.78 4.31 8.82
N ALA A 457 8.86 4.75 9.47
CA ALA A 457 10.02 3.91 9.75
C ALA A 457 9.72 2.86 10.81
N PHE A 458 10.26 1.66 10.61
CA PHE A 458 10.27 0.62 11.63
C PHE A 458 11.53 -0.24 11.55
N ALA A 459 11.80 -0.99 12.62
CA ALA A 459 12.84 -2.00 12.69
C ALA A 459 12.30 -3.26 13.36
N VAL A 460 12.84 -4.42 13.00
CA VAL A 460 12.50 -5.70 13.61
C VAL A 460 13.76 -6.43 14.08
N THR A 461 13.63 -7.28 15.09
CA THR A 461 14.70 -8.21 15.46
C THR A 461 14.77 -9.34 14.43
N ASP A 462 15.98 -9.90 14.25
CA ASP A 462 16.19 -11.17 13.59
C ASP A 462 15.64 -11.23 12.16
N GLU A 463 16.20 -10.39 11.31
CA GLU A 463 15.82 -10.23 9.90
C GLU A 463 16.12 -11.45 9.03
N ASP A 464 17.06 -12.33 9.45
CA ASP A 464 17.45 -13.52 8.70
C ASP A 464 16.94 -14.81 9.36
N PRO A 465 15.80 -15.33 8.88
CA PRO A 465 15.22 -16.55 9.42
C PRO A 465 16.07 -17.81 9.18
N LYS A 466 17.08 -17.74 8.28
CA LYS A 466 17.96 -18.88 7.98
C LYS A 466 19.03 -19.07 9.05
N ARG A 467 19.29 -18.09 9.89
CA ARG A 467 20.39 -18.12 10.84
C ARG A 467 20.02 -18.48 12.26
N ASP A 468 18.87 -18.60 12.71
CA ASP A 468 18.46 -19.08 14.04
C ASP A 468 17.04 -18.65 14.41
N GLY A 469 16.36 -17.95 13.51
CA GLY A 469 14.98 -17.48 13.68
C GLY A 469 14.84 -16.46 14.80
N GLY A 470 13.62 -16.24 15.24
CA GLY A 470 13.34 -15.39 16.37
C GLY A 470 13.68 -16.06 17.71
N PHE A 471 13.17 -15.50 18.80
CA PHE A 471 13.42 -15.98 20.15
C PHE A 471 12.23 -16.75 20.75
N ILE A 472 12.48 -17.38 21.89
CA ILE A 472 11.49 -18.13 22.66
C ILE A 472 11.21 -17.36 23.95
N ILE A 473 9.95 -17.35 24.42
CA ILE A 473 9.60 -16.95 25.78
C ILE A 473 8.98 -18.17 26.48
N GLU A 474 9.60 -18.61 27.58
CA GLU A 474 9.05 -19.58 28.49
C GLU A 474 8.27 -18.85 29.60
N LYS A 475 7.19 -19.46 30.11
CA LYS A 475 6.52 -18.92 31.28
C LYS A 475 7.49 -18.76 32.43
N GLY A 476 7.55 -17.56 32.98
CA GLY A 476 8.29 -17.25 34.18
C GLY A 476 7.55 -17.72 35.45
N THR A 477 8.28 -17.77 36.57
CA THR A 477 7.66 -17.97 37.90
C THR A 477 6.93 -16.69 38.34
N THR A 478 5.80 -16.86 38.94
CA THR A 478 4.84 -15.85 39.47
C THR A 478 5.31 -14.39 39.50
N LEU A 479 4.87 -13.62 38.49
CA LEU A 479 4.90 -12.15 38.56
C LEU A 479 3.55 -11.64 39.05
N PRO A 480 3.52 -10.72 40.03
CA PRO A 480 2.29 -10.03 40.37
C PRO A 480 1.81 -9.21 39.16
N LEU A 481 0.50 -9.00 39.05
CA LEU A 481 -0.07 -8.10 38.09
C LEU A 481 0.56 -6.71 38.23
N ALA A 482 1.17 -6.17 37.19
CA ALA A 482 1.84 -4.87 37.21
C ALA A 482 1.73 -4.19 35.84
N PHE A 483 1.63 -2.87 35.81
CA PHE A 483 1.75 -2.10 34.58
C PHE A 483 3.20 -2.12 34.08
N ILE A 484 3.37 -2.05 32.75
CA ILE A 484 4.67 -2.02 32.08
C ILE A 484 4.94 -0.59 31.59
N GLY A 485 6.20 -0.17 31.70
CA GLY A 485 6.65 1.11 31.19
C GLY A 485 6.51 2.28 32.16
N ILE A 486 6.71 3.48 31.66
CA ILE A 486 6.59 4.71 32.44
C ILE A 486 5.11 5.07 32.54
N LEU A 487 4.62 5.12 33.77
CA LEU A 487 3.23 5.50 34.02
C LEU A 487 3.05 7.01 33.86
N PRO A 488 1.99 7.45 33.16
CA PRO A 488 1.67 8.86 33.02
C PRO A 488 1.55 9.55 34.38
N GLN A 489 2.21 10.68 34.55
CA GLN A 489 2.18 11.46 35.78
C GLN A 489 1.11 12.55 35.71
N ASP A 490 0.62 12.97 36.87
CA ASP A 490 -0.26 14.12 36.97
C ASP A 490 0.41 15.37 36.39
N MET A 491 -0.38 16.19 35.73
CA MET A 491 0.11 17.42 35.14
C MET A 491 -0.89 18.57 35.29
N THR A 492 -0.37 19.80 35.21
CA THR A 492 -1.18 21.00 35.20
C THR A 492 -0.92 21.76 33.91
N ILE A 493 -1.98 22.21 33.27
CA ILE A 493 -1.93 23.01 32.05
C ILE A 493 -2.76 24.30 32.24
N GLU A 494 -2.52 25.30 31.42
CA GLU A 494 -3.32 26.52 31.38
C GLU A 494 -4.51 26.36 30.43
N GLU A 495 -5.60 27.06 30.71
CA GLU A 495 -6.80 27.10 29.83
C GLU A 495 -6.43 27.51 28.41
N GLY A 496 -6.76 26.69 27.41
CA GLY A 496 -6.44 26.88 26.01
C GLY A 496 -5.20 26.14 25.52
N GLN A 497 -4.44 25.46 26.40
CA GLN A 497 -3.40 24.53 25.97
C GLN A 497 -4.01 23.20 25.54
N ALA A 498 -3.35 22.51 24.60
CA ALA A 498 -3.77 21.18 24.15
C ALA A 498 -3.67 20.17 25.31
N ILE A 499 -4.73 19.40 25.50
CA ILE A 499 -4.75 18.32 26.49
C ILE A 499 -4.13 17.10 25.83
N VAL A 500 -3.13 16.48 26.50
CA VAL A 500 -2.51 15.24 26.01
C VAL A 500 -3.55 14.13 25.91
N GLU A 501 -3.44 13.29 24.86
CA GLU A 501 -4.29 12.13 24.71
C GLU A 501 -3.99 11.07 25.78
N GLN A 502 -5.00 10.24 26.07
CA GLN A 502 -4.84 9.13 27.00
C GLN A 502 -3.80 8.13 26.48
N ALA A 503 -2.75 7.87 27.24
CA ALA A 503 -1.71 6.91 26.87
C ALA A 503 -2.25 5.47 26.82
N HIS A 504 -1.67 4.64 25.96
CA HIS A 504 -1.91 3.21 25.99
C HIS A 504 -0.98 2.54 27.00
N LEU A 505 -1.53 1.95 28.05
CA LEU A 505 -0.77 1.18 29.02
C LEU A 505 -0.94 -0.31 28.80
N SER A 506 0.14 -1.05 29.02
CA SER A 506 0.15 -2.51 29.03
C SER A 506 0.45 -3.02 30.44
N ALA A 507 0.06 -4.24 30.74
CA ALA A 507 0.32 -4.87 32.03
C ALA A 507 0.88 -6.29 31.84
N VAL A 508 1.57 -6.80 32.86
CA VAL A 508 2.07 -8.18 32.92
C VAL A 508 1.50 -8.89 34.13
N SER A 509 1.25 -10.18 34.00
CA SER A 509 0.86 -11.07 35.09
C SER A 509 1.38 -12.48 34.80
N SER A 510 1.60 -13.25 35.87
CA SER A 510 1.92 -14.68 35.71
C SER A 510 0.69 -15.53 35.37
N CYS A 511 -0.50 -15.01 35.48
CA CYS A 511 -1.75 -15.76 35.33
C CYS A 511 -2.29 -15.82 33.92
N SER A 512 -2.18 -14.72 33.16
CA SER A 512 -2.71 -14.61 31.79
C SER A 512 -2.21 -13.34 31.13
N ASN A 513 -2.64 -13.07 29.90
CA ASN A 513 -2.49 -11.75 29.29
C ASN A 513 -3.45 -10.77 29.99
N PRO A 514 -2.94 -9.81 30.79
CA PRO A 514 -3.82 -8.88 31.45
C PRO A 514 -4.56 -7.99 30.45
N ILE A 515 -5.82 -7.71 30.73
CA ILE A 515 -6.61 -6.75 29.96
C ILE A 515 -6.50 -5.40 30.66
N VAL A 516 -6.05 -4.37 29.91
CA VAL A 516 -6.03 -3.00 30.39
C VAL A 516 -7.20 -2.23 29.78
N THR A 517 -8.10 -1.78 30.63
CA THR A 517 -9.29 -1.01 30.25
C THR A 517 -9.07 0.46 30.58
N PRO A 518 -8.95 1.35 29.58
CA PRO A 518 -8.87 2.80 29.80
C PRO A 518 -10.25 3.40 30.02
N SER A 519 -10.31 4.46 30.83
CA SER A 519 -11.51 5.30 30.98
C SER A 519 -11.14 6.76 31.20
N VAL A 520 -12.05 7.67 30.83
CA VAL A 520 -11.88 9.12 30.98
C VAL A 520 -13.04 9.69 31.75
N THR A 521 -12.74 10.55 32.72
CA THR A 521 -13.73 11.34 33.46
C THR A 521 -13.38 12.81 33.41
N GLU A 522 -14.38 13.67 33.24
CA GLU A 522 -14.22 15.12 33.22
C GLU A 522 -14.93 15.80 34.36
N GLU A 523 -14.25 16.69 35.07
CA GLU A 523 -14.84 17.60 36.03
C GLU A 523 -14.98 18.99 35.42
N LYS A 524 -16.19 19.57 35.50
CA LYS A 524 -16.49 20.92 34.99
C LYS A 524 -16.96 21.80 36.14
N LYS A 525 -16.50 23.04 36.15
CA LYS A 525 -16.97 24.09 37.07
C LYS A 525 -17.50 25.24 36.23
N GLU A 526 -18.73 25.65 36.46
CA GLU A 526 -19.41 26.71 35.70
C GLU A 526 -19.38 26.50 34.19
N GLY A 527 -19.52 25.22 33.76
CA GLY A 527 -19.50 24.85 32.35
C GLY A 527 -18.10 24.68 31.73
N LYS A 528 -17.05 25.11 32.41
CA LYS A 528 -15.67 25.00 31.96
C LYS A 528 -15.02 23.74 32.50
N LEU A 529 -14.21 23.06 31.67
CA LEU A 529 -13.44 21.90 32.06
C LEU A 529 -12.30 22.34 32.98
N VAL A 530 -12.27 21.80 34.24
CA VAL A 530 -11.23 22.10 35.21
C VAL A 530 -10.32 20.91 35.49
N LYS A 531 -10.78 19.70 35.21
CA LYS A 531 -9.95 18.50 35.30
C LYS A 531 -10.37 17.49 34.25
N ARG A 532 -9.38 16.75 33.73
CA ARG A 532 -9.57 15.50 32.99
C ARG A 532 -8.80 14.42 33.72
N ILE A 533 -9.48 13.32 34.00
CA ILE A 533 -8.92 12.20 34.75
C ILE A 533 -8.90 11.00 33.82
N TYR A 534 -7.71 10.52 33.50
CA TYR A 534 -7.49 9.27 32.82
C TYR A 534 -7.28 8.16 33.84
N GLN A 535 -7.97 7.05 33.68
CA GLN A 535 -7.80 5.88 34.51
C GLN A 535 -7.55 4.65 33.64
N TRP A 536 -6.66 3.79 34.10
CA TRP A 536 -6.40 2.49 33.51
C TRP A 536 -6.61 1.43 34.61
N ILE A 537 -7.38 0.41 34.30
CA ILE A 537 -7.59 -0.74 35.16
C ILE A 537 -7.06 -1.97 34.45
N ALA A 538 -6.05 -2.62 34.99
CA ALA A 538 -5.59 -3.91 34.52
C ALA A 538 -6.20 -5.03 35.37
N THR A 539 -6.67 -6.10 34.70
CA THR A 539 -7.20 -7.31 35.33
C THR A 539 -6.56 -8.54 34.69
N ASP A 540 -6.41 -9.61 35.46
CA ASP A 540 -5.96 -10.91 34.99
C ASP A 540 -6.96 -12.02 35.32
N ASP A 541 -6.79 -13.22 34.75
CA ASP A 541 -7.71 -14.35 34.93
C ASP A 541 -7.64 -14.96 36.33
N CYS A 542 -6.67 -14.59 37.16
CA CYS A 542 -6.59 -15.01 38.57
C CYS A 542 -7.28 -14.06 39.53
N GLY A 543 -8.01 -13.06 39.00
CA GLY A 543 -8.71 -12.07 39.80
C GLY A 543 -7.82 -10.91 40.27
N GLY A 544 -6.59 -10.81 39.78
CA GLY A 544 -5.73 -9.67 40.03
C GLY A 544 -6.34 -8.41 39.41
N ARG A 545 -6.25 -7.29 40.14
CA ARG A 545 -6.72 -5.99 39.67
C ARG A 545 -5.81 -4.89 40.21
N ILE A 546 -5.27 -4.08 39.29
CA ILE A 546 -4.52 -2.86 39.61
C ILE A 546 -5.10 -1.69 38.85
N ALA A 547 -4.90 -0.49 39.34
CA ALA A 547 -5.34 0.74 38.66
C ALA A 547 -4.22 1.76 38.68
N HIS A 548 -4.18 2.57 37.68
CA HIS A 548 -3.38 3.80 37.58
C HIS A 548 -4.27 4.95 37.16
N THR A 549 -3.97 6.15 37.66
CA THR A 549 -4.75 7.35 37.36
C THR A 549 -3.78 8.49 37.06
N GLN A 550 -4.08 9.24 36.02
CA GLN A 550 -3.42 10.51 35.71
C GLN A 550 -4.46 11.62 35.77
N VAL A 551 -4.16 12.66 36.51
CA VAL A 551 -4.99 13.85 36.64
C VAL A 551 -4.37 15.00 35.87
N ILE A 552 -5.11 15.55 34.92
CA ILE A 552 -4.76 16.78 34.22
C ILE A 552 -5.60 17.90 34.80
N THR A 553 -4.98 18.81 35.55
CA THR A 553 -5.61 20.00 36.11
C THR A 553 -5.49 21.16 35.13
N ILE A 554 -6.58 21.86 34.89
CA ILE A 554 -6.63 22.99 33.96
C ILE A 554 -6.83 24.26 34.79
N ASN A 555 -5.80 25.07 34.86
CA ASN A 555 -5.86 26.36 35.55
C ASN A 555 -6.50 27.41 34.63
N PRO A 556 -7.33 28.29 35.20
CA PRO A 556 -7.85 29.41 34.43
C PRO A 556 -6.70 30.31 33.95
N LYS A 557 -6.80 30.79 32.74
CA LYS A 557 -5.83 31.72 32.17
C LYS A 557 -5.70 32.97 33.06
N LYS A 558 -4.51 33.28 33.54
CA LYS A 558 -4.28 34.51 34.29
C LYS A 558 -4.66 35.69 33.39
N GLU A 559 -5.66 36.44 33.82
CA GLU A 559 -5.94 37.75 33.19
C GLU A 559 -4.74 38.62 33.40
N ILE A 560 -4.15 39.08 32.31
CA ILE A 560 -3.15 40.15 32.34
C ILE A 560 -3.93 41.41 32.76
N PRO A 561 -3.63 42.02 33.91
CA PRO A 561 -4.33 43.24 34.30
C PRO A 561 -4.19 44.27 33.19
N THR A 562 -5.34 44.73 32.72
CA THR A 562 -5.40 45.84 31.75
C THR A 562 -4.60 47.00 32.32
N PRO A 563 -3.60 47.55 31.63
CA PRO A 563 -2.87 48.70 32.13
C PRO A 563 -3.84 49.83 32.40
N GLU A 564 -3.79 50.39 33.62
CA GLU A 564 -4.59 51.56 33.98
C GLU A 564 -4.40 52.65 32.92
N PRO A 565 -5.49 53.30 32.50
CA PRO A 565 -5.39 54.41 31.54
C PRO A 565 -4.49 55.50 32.11
N LYS A 566 -3.45 55.84 31.39
CA LYS A 566 -2.55 56.94 31.71
C LYS A 566 -3.38 58.18 32.03
N PRO A 567 -3.10 58.88 33.18
CA PRO A 567 -3.84 60.09 33.49
C PRO A 567 -3.64 61.14 32.39
N THR A 568 -4.77 61.70 31.96
CA THR A 568 -4.82 62.77 30.96
C THR A 568 -3.95 63.94 31.45
N PRO A 569 -3.02 64.49 30.65
CA PRO A 569 -2.23 65.63 31.07
C PRO A 569 -3.13 66.83 31.31
N THR A 570 -2.98 67.42 32.51
CA THR A 570 -3.62 68.68 32.89
C THR A 570 -3.22 69.79 31.92
N PRO A 571 -4.13 70.59 31.37
CA PRO A 571 -3.74 71.66 30.46
C PRO A 571 -2.93 72.75 31.19
N GLU A 572 -1.83 73.14 30.59
CA GLU A 572 -1.03 74.25 31.06
C GLU A 572 -1.79 75.57 31.12
N PRO A 573 -1.64 76.39 32.15
CA PRO A 573 -2.32 77.66 32.23
C PRO A 573 -1.77 78.62 31.16
N LYS A 574 -2.66 79.27 30.45
CA LYS A 574 -2.36 80.37 29.48
C LYS A 574 -1.53 81.48 30.13
N PRO A 575 -0.49 81.99 29.48
CA PRO A 575 0.25 83.13 30.00
C PRO A 575 -0.61 84.40 29.96
N ALA A 576 -0.51 85.16 31.03
CA ALA A 576 -1.16 86.46 31.19
C ALA A 576 -0.64 87.51 30.18
N PRO A 577 -1.46 88.49 29.75
CA PRO A 577 -1.07 89.52 28.81
C PRO A 577 -0.15 90.48 29.48
N THR A 578 0.93 90.84 28.77
CA THR A 578 1.88 91.95 29.14
C THR A 578 1.20 93.29 29.01
N PRO A 579 1.31 94.24 29.96
CA PRO A 579 0.91 95.63 29.79
C PRO A 579 2.00 96.39 29.01
N GLU A 580 1.57 97.43 28.29
CA GLU A 580 2.26 98.32 27.41
C GLU A 580 3.73 98.65 27.75
#